data_0ef0eaa4876071c6cb9ea007e1a72ad8
#
_entry.id   0ef0eaa4876071c6cb9ea007e1a72ad8
#
_cell.length_a   1.000
_cell.length_b   1.000
_cell.length_c   1.000
_cell.angle_alpha   90.00
_cell.angle_beta   90.00
_cell.angle_gamma   90.00
#
_symmetry.space_group_name_H-M   'P 1'
#
loop_
_entity.id
_entity.type
_entity.pdbx_description
1 polymer ?
#
loop_
_entity_poly.entity_id
_entity_poly.type
_entity_poly.pdbx_seq_one_letter_code
_entity_poly.pdbx_strand_id
1 'polypeptide(L)'
;MLYRENGQFKTSYRADQQIFPIVQDRIAIGLLLVVAFVAVPLVADAYLLRAILIPFLILSLAALGLNILVGYCGQISLGTGAFMAVGAYAAYNFQTRIDGMPMIVSLLFGGFASTVLGVLFGIPSLRIKGLYLAVATLAAQFFVDWACLRLKWVTNDSSSGSVSVAGLNVFGLPIDTPVQKYLFALTFLVVFALLAKNLVRGAIGREWMAIRDMDVAAEVIGIRPVYAKLTAFAVSSFIVGVAGVLWGFVYLGSWEPAAFSIDRSFQLLFMVIIGGLGSIMGSFFGAAFIVLLPLFLNRVPTLLGIPISVSAASHLEFIIFGSLIVFFLIVEPHGLARLWSTGKEKLRLWPFPH
;
A
#
# COMPACT_ATOMS: atom_id res chain seq x y z
N MET A 1 -30.23 4.88 -17.61
CA MET A 1 -28.80 4.45 -17.69
C MET A 1 -28.00 5.29 -16.72
N LEU A 2 -27.56 4.69 -15.61
CA LEU A 2 -26.83 5.39 -14.55
C LEU A 2 -25.35 5.65 -14.91
N TYR A 3 -24.77 4.86 -15.79
CA TYR A 3 -23.38 4.97 -16.19
C TYR A 3 -23.26 4.74 -17.72
N ARG A 4 -22.86 5.76 -18.47
CA ARG A 4 -22.70 5.67 -19.93
C ARG A 4 -21.23 5.77 -20.32
N GLU A 5 -20.62 4.67 -20.70
CA GLU A 5 -19.36 4.68 -21.47
C GLU A 5 -19.65 4.80 -22.97
N ASN A 6 -20.77 4.24 -23.43
CA ASN A 6 -21.18 4.32 -24.83
C ASN A 6 -21.58 5.76 -25.20
N GLY A 7 -21.05 6.26 -26.30
CA GLY A 7 -21.26 7.63 -26.75
C GLY A 7 -20.21 8.63 -26.27
N GLN A 8 -19.19 8.19 -25.55
CA GLN A 8 -17.99 8.99 -25.21
C GLN A 8 -17.01 8.98 -26.38
N PHE A 9 -17.27 9.82 -27.35
CA PHE A 9 -16.44 9.95 -28.54
C PHE A 9 -15.20 10.81 -28.22
N LYS A 10 -14.00 10.32 -28.56
CA LYS A 10 -12.72 11.04 -28.40
C LYS A 10 -12.16 11.33 -29.77
N THR A 11 -11.93 12.61 -30.08
CA THR A 11 -11.41 13.08 -31.37
C THR A 11 -9.89 13.24 -31.40
N SER A 12 -9.22 13.13 -30.27
CA SER A 12 -7.76 13.28 -30.18
C SER A 12 -7.15 12.29 -29.20
N TYR A 13 -5.95 11.80 -29.50
CA TYR A 13 -5.16 10.95 -28.60
C TYR A 13 -4.94 11.58 -27.21
N ARG A 14 -4.79 12.93 -27.17
CA ARG A 14 -4.61 13.66 -25.91
C ARG A 14 -5.84 13.59 -25.01
N ALA A 15 -7.04 13.57 -25.60
CA ALA A 15 -8.29 13.42 -24.86
C ALA A 15 -8.50 11.97 -24.37
N ASP A 16 -8.04 10.99 -25.13
CA ASP A 16 -8.11 9.57 -24.78
C ASP A 16 -7.07 9.19 -23.70
N GLN A 17 -5.92 9.83 -23.71
CA GLN A 17 -4.85 9.63 -22.72
C GLN A 17 -5.08 10.34 -21.38
N GLN A 18 -6.27 10.90 -21.11
CA GLN A 18 -6.56 11.53 -19.81
C GLN A 18 -6.61 10.48 -18.69
N ILE A 19 -6.17 10.88 -17.47
CA ILE A 19 -6.15 10.00 -16.29
C ILE A 19 -7.55 9.44 -15.97
N PHE A 20 -8.57 10.25 -16.17
CA PHE A 20 -9.99 9.89 -16.03
C PHE A 20 -10.74 10.30 -17.31
N PRO A 21 -10.85 9.42 -18.30
CA PRO A 21 -11.45 9.77 -19.58
C PRO A 21 -12.97 10.01 -19.49
N ILE A 22 -13.63 9.43 -18.49
CA ILE A 22 -15.09 9.47 -18.32
C ILE A 22 -15.45 10.57 -17.32
N VAL A 23 -16.40 11.45 -17.68
CA VAL A 23 -16.82 12.59 -16.84
C VAL A 23 -17.42 12.11 -15.51
N GLN A 24 -18.19 11.03 -15.52
CA GLN A 24 -18.79 10.46 -14.32
C GLN A 24 -17.75 9.98 -13.33
N ASP A 25 -16.66 9.34 -13.79
CA ASP A 25 -15.54 8.92 -12.91
C ASP A 25 -14.84 10.15 -12.31
N ARG A 26 -14.72 11.26 -13.04
CA ARG A 26 -14.14 12.50 -12.49
C ARG A 26 -15.01 13.07 -11.38
N ILE A 27 -16.33 13.12 -11.62
CA ILE A 27 -17.28 13.63 -10.61
C ILE A 27 -17.28 12.72 -9.39
N ALA A 28 -17.31 11.39 -9.57
CA ALA A 28 -17.31 10.44 -8.48
C ALA A 28 -16.04 10.52 -7.63
N ILE A 29 -14.86 10.62 -8.25
CA ILE A 29 -13.60 10.77 -7.55
C ILE A 29 -13.49 12.15 -6.90
N GLY A 30 -13.93 13.21 -7.59
CA GLY A 30 -14.00 14.56 -7.00
C GLY A 30 -14.88 14.59 -5.75
N LEU A 31 -16.07 14.01 -5.81
CA LEU A 31 -16.98 13.88 -4.68
C LEU A 31 -16.38 13.05 -3.55
N LEU A 32 -15.72 11.92 -3.86
CA LEU A 32 -15.03 11.10 -2.87
C LEU A 32 -13.92 11.89 -2.18
N LEU A 33 -13.13 12.68 -2.92
CA LEU A 33 -12.10 13.52 -2.33
C LEU A 33 -12.69 14.62 -1.45
N VAL A 34 -13.77 15.29 -1.88
CA VAL A 34 -14.47 16.29 -1.05
C VAL A 34 -14.98 15.66 0.24
N VAL A 35 -15.59 14.49 0.17
CA VAL A 35 -16.03 13.75 1.37
C VAL A 35 -14.85 13.42 2.27
N ALA A 36 -13.75 12.90 1.72
CA ALA A 36 -12.57 12.51 2.49
C ALA A 36 -11.86 13.71 3.14
N PHE A 37 -11.73 14.84 2.44
CA PHE A 37 -11.02 16.01 2.97
C PHE A 37 -11.87 16.94 3.83
N VAL A 38 -13.20 16.97 3.62
CA VAL A 38 -14.09 17.92 4.30
C VAL A 38 -15.07 17.20 5.23
N ALA A 39 -15.88 16.25 4.72
CA ALA A 39 -16.93 15.63 5.51
C ALA A 39 -16.37 14.73 6.63
N VAL A 40 -15.37 13.91 6.33
CA VAL A 40 -14.78 12.99 7.31
C VAL A 40 -14.13 13.75 8.48
N PRO A 41 -13.29 14.78 8.30
CA PRO A 41 -12.73 15.55 9.40
C PRO A 41 -13.74 16.25 10.29
N LEU A 42 -14.91 16.60 9.74
CA LEU A 42 -15.97 17.29 10.48
C LEU A 42 -16.88 16.36 11.31
N VAL A 43 -17.06 15.12 10.85
CA VAL A 43 -18.04 14.17 11.43
C VAL A 43 -17.35 13.04 12.20
N ALA A 44 -16.11 12.68 11.86
CA ALA A 44 -15.45 11.52 12.42
C ALA A 44 -14.93 11.77 13.84
N ASP A 45 -15.24 10.86 14.74
CA ASP A 45 -14.71 10.84 16.10
C ASP A 45 -13.20 10.54 16.12
N ALA A 46 -12.51 10.98 17.18
CA ALA A 46 -11.09 10.74 17.37
C ALA A 46 -10.73 9.23 17.34
N TYR A 47 -11.61 8.36 17.82
CA TYR A 47 -11.44 6.92 17.75
C TYR A 47 -11.46 6.41 16.29
N LEU A 48 -12.47 6.81 15.51
CA LEU A 48 -12.61 6.43 14.11
C LEU A 48 -11.37 6.87 13.29
N LEU A 49 -10.89 8.09 13.55
CA LEU A 49 -9.70 8.60 12.88
C LEU A 49 -8.45 7.80 13.24
N ARG A 50 -8.17 7.62 14.55
CA ARG A 50 -6.93 6.98 15.01
C ARG A 50 -6.91 5.47 14.81
N ALA A 51 -8.01 4.78 15.13
CA ALA A 51 -8.03 3.32 15.14
C ALA A 51 -8.34 2.70 13.77
N ILE A 52 -9.02 3.42 12.88
CA ILE A 52 -9.50 2.86 11.61
C ILE A 52 -8.93 3.61 10.41
N LEU A 53 -9.19 4.92 10.31
CA LEU A 53 -8.92 5.65 9.07
C LEU A 53 -7.43 5.88 8.83
N ILE A 54 -6.65 6.29 9.83
CA ILE A 54 -5.20 6.50 9.68
C ILE A 54 -4.50 5.19 9.31
N PRO A 55 -4.66 4.06 10.03
CA PRO A 55 -4.12 2.78 9.61
C PRO A 55 -4.57 2.36 8.20
N PHE A 56 -5.84 2.52 7.88
CA PHE A 56 -6.37 2.22 6.55
C PHE A 56 -5.67 3.00 5.45
N LEU A 57 -5.48 4.32 5.61
CA LEU A 57 -4.80 5.14 4.61
C LEU A 57 -3.35 4.73 4.40
N ILE A 58 -2.62 4.50 5.49
CA ILE A 58 -1.20 4.15 5.43
C ILE A 58 -1.00 2.75 4.85
N LEU A 59 -1.80 1.78 5.29
CA LEU A 59 -1.75 0.41 4.76
C LEU A 59 -2.23 0.33 3.31
N SER A 60 -3.19 1.15 2.91
CA SER A 60 -3.58 1.31 1.50
C SER A 60 -2.42 1.81 0.64
N LEU A 61 -1.63 2.75 1.17
CA LEU A 61 -0.44 3.25 0.48
C LEU A 61 0.63 2.15 0.35
N ALA A 62 0.88 1.40 1.43
CA ALA A 62 1.83 0.28 1.40
C ALA A 62 1.36 -0.83 0.44
N ALA A 63 0.08 -1.19 0.48
CA ALA A 63 -0.53 -2.15 -0.43
C ALA A 63 -0.46 -1.68 -1.90
N LEU A 64 -0.65 -0.38 -2.15
CA LEU A 64 -0.49 0.21 -3.49
C LEU A 64 0.94 0.04 -4.00
N GLY A 65 1.94 0.34 -3.16
CA GLY A 65 3.35 0.13 -3.50
C GLY A 65 3.67 -1.33 -3.80
N LEU A 66 3.22 -2.26 -2.97
CA LEU A 66 3.40 -3.69 -3.20
C LEU A 66 2.66 -4.17 -4.45
N ASN A 67 1.46 -3.66 -4.72
CA ASN A 67 0.67 -4.04 -5.89
C ASN A 67 1.34 -3.62 -7.22
N ILE A 68 2.12 -2.54 -7.24
CA ILE A 68 2.95 -2.19 -8.40
C ILE A 68 3.93 -3.32 -8.70
N LEU A 69 4.59 -3.85 -7.69
CA LEU A 69 5.59 -4.91 -7.86
C LEU A 69 4.95 -6.26 -8.18
N VAL A 70 3.99 -6.69 -7.35
CA VAL A 70 3.37 -8.02 -7.46
C VAL A 70 2.32 -8.04 -8.56
N GLY A 71 1.42 -7.06 -8.57
CA GLY A 71 0.26 -7.04 -9.45
C GLY A 71 0.56 -6.59 -10.87
N TYR A 72 1.40 -5.58 -11.05
CA TYR A 72 1.71 -5.05 -12.38
C TYR A 72 2.98 -5.63 -13.00
N CYS A 73 4.00 -5.98 -12.20
CA CYS A 73 5.26 -6.54 -12.71
C CYS A 73 5.40 -8.05 -12.49
N GLY A 74 4.50 -8.67 -11.71
CA GLY A 74 4.52 -10.12 -11.44
C GLY A 74 5.67 -10.59 -10.53
N GLN A 75 6.32 -9.67 -9.78
CA GLN A 75 7.44 -10.00 -8.91
C GLN A 75 6.96 -10.15 -7.47
N ILE A 76 6.85 -11.39 -6.98
CA ILE A 76 6.40 -11.67 -5.60
C ILE A 76 7.47 -11.21 -4.61
N SER A 77 7.07 -10.43 -3.59
CA SER A 77 7.94 -9.96 -2.52
C SER A 77 7.31 -10.24 -1.15
N LEU A 78 8.10 -10.84 -0.26
CA LEU A 78 7.78 -11.07 1.15
C LEU A 78 8.60 -10.16 2.09
N GLY A 79 9.34 -9.21 1.54
CA GLY A 79 10.18 -8.26 2.29
C GLY A 79 9.57 -6.86 2.45
N THR A 80 8.27 -6.73 2.28
CA THR A 80 7.60 -5.41 2.28
C THR A 80 7.70 -4.71 3.63
N GLY A 81 7.61 -5.47 4.73
CA GLY A 81 7.83 -4.96 6.08
C GLY A 81 9.25 -4.41 6.27
N ALA A 82 10.27 -5.08 5.71
CA ALA A 82 11.64 -4.58 5.72
C ALA A 82 11.77 -3.21 5.01
N PHE A 83 11.12 -3.04 3.87
CA PHE A 83 11.13 -1.75 3.17
C PHE A 83 10.43 -0.67 3.96
N MET A 84 9.34 -0.99 4.67
CA MET A 84 8.70 -0.07 5.63
C MET A 84 9.64 0.29 6.79
N ALA A 85 10.31 -0.71 7.39
CA ALA A 85 11.26 -0.51 8.49
C ALA A 85 12.40 0.42 8.07
N VAL A 86 13.06 0.12 6.94
CA VAL A 86 14.16 0.95 6.43
C VAL A 86 13.71 2.38 6.18
N GLY A 87 12.52 2.57 5.60
CA GLY A 87 11.94 3.90 5.43
C GLY A 87 11.78 4.65 6.74
N ALA A 88 11.15 4.01 7.74
CA ALA A 88 10.89 4.60 9.06
C ALA A 88 12.19 4.93 9.82
N TYR A 89 13.13 3.99 9.91
CA TYR A 89 14.40 4.21 10.62
C TYR A 89 15.33 5.19 9.90
N ALA A 90 15.36 5.20 8.56
CA ALA A 90 16.15 6.18 7.81
C ALA A 90 15.60 7.59 8.00
N ALA A 91 14.29 7.78 7.93
CA ALA A 91 13.66 9.07 8.18
C ALA A 91 13.90 9.54 9.62
N TYR A 92 13.84 8.64 10.61
CA TYR A 92 14.15 8.94 12.00
C TYR A 92 15.58 9.44 12.17
N ASN A 93 16.57 8.71 11.63
CA ASN A 93 17.97 9.10 11.71
C ASN A 93 18.24 10.43 11.01
N PHE A 94 17.56 10.69 9.88
CA PHE A 94 17.71 11.93 9.14
C PHE A 94 17.17 13.12 9.95
N GLN A 95 16.01 12.95 10.58
CA GLN A 95 15.36 14.01 11.36
C GLN A 95 16.07 14.29 12.69
N THR A 96 16.61 13.25 13.34
CA THR A 96 17.28 13.41 14.66
C THR A 96 18.72 13.89 14.56
N ARG A 97 19.40 13.69 13.43
CA ARG A 97 20.81 14.06 13.25
C ARG A 97 21.02 15.36 12.50
N ILE A 98 19.99 15.88 11.83
CA ILE A 98 20.06 17.14 11.11
C ILE A 98 19.02 18.08 11.73
N ASP A 99 19.51 19.04 12.48
CA ASP A 99 18.65 20.04 13.15
C ASP A 99 17.86 20.87 12.14
N GLY A 100 16.57 21.10 12.42
CA GLY A 100 15.69 21.92 11.57
C GLY A 100 15.19 21.23 10.30
N MET A 101 15.37 19.92 10.14
CA MET A 101 14.95 19.21 8.92
C MET A 101 13.42 19.12 8.83
N PRO A 102 12.81 19.56 7.70
CA PRO A 102 11.38 19.44 7.51
C PRO A 102 10.95 17.96 7.41
N MET A 103 9.85 17.59 8.07
CA MET A 103 9.31 16.23 8.06
C MET A 103 9.08 15.67 6.64
N ILE A 104 8.64 16.51 5.69
CA ILE A 104 8.42 16.08 4.31
C ILE A 104 9.72 15.61 3.65
N VAL A 105 10.84 16.29 3.90
CA VAL A 105 12.15 15.89 3.36
C VAL A 105 12.60 14.59 3.99
N SER A 106 12.44 14.44 5.30
CA SER A 106 12.75 13.19 6.03
C SER A 106 11.93 12.02 5.50
N LEU A 107 10.66 12.24 5.17
CA LEU A 107 9.76 11.25 4.59
C LEU A 107 10.23 10.81 3.19
N LEU A 108 10.59 11.76 2.33
CA LEU A 108 11.14 11.43 1.00
C LEU A 108 12.48 10.73 1.11
N PHE A 109 13.34 11.14 2.04
CA PHE A 109 14.61 10.48 2.29
C PHE A 109 14.43 9.03 2.75
N GLY A 110 13.46 8.76 3.66
CA GLY A 110 13.07 7.41 4.04
C GLY A 110 12.62 6.56 2.85
N GLY A 111 11.82 7.14 1.96
CA GLY A 111 11.43 6.51 0.69
C GLY A 111 12.63 6.19 -0.20
N PHE A 112 13.58 7.11 -0.37
CA PHE A 112 14.80 6.89 -1.14
C PHE A 112 15.72 5.84 -0.53
N ALA A 113 15.90 5.83 0.80
CA ALA A 113 16.67 4.80 1.49
C ALA A 113 16.08 3.41 1.26
N SER A 114 14.75 3.31 1.35
CA SER A 114 14.02 2.09 1.01
C SER A 114 14.18 1.70 -0.45
N THR A 115 14.23 2.67 -1.37
CA THR A 115 14.49 2.41 -2.81
C THR A 115 15.86 1.79 -3.04
N VAL A 116 16.90 2.33 -2.41
CA VAL A 116 18.27 1.79 -2.54
C VAL A 116 18.29 0.33 -2.11
N LEU A 117 17.67 0.03 -0.98
CA LEU A 117 17.59 -1.34 -0.48
C LEU A 117 16.72 -2.23 -1.36
N GLY A 118 15.59 -1.71 -1.86
CA GLY A 118 14.70 -2.41 -2.78
C GLY A 118 15.39 -2.76 -4.11
N VAL A 119 16.18 -1.85 -4.67
CA VAL A 119 16.98 -2.12 -5.87
C VAL A 119 18.04 -3.16 -5.58
N LEU A 120 18.75 -3.07 -4.44
CA LEU A 120 19.78 -4.03 -4.04
C LEU A 120 19.21 -5.45 -3.97
N PHE A 121 18.08 -5.63 -3.28
CA PHE A 121 17.40 -6.93 -3.21
C PHE A 121 16.60 -7.27 -4.49
N GLY A 122 16.34 -6.31 -5.34
CA GLY A 122 15.79 -6.51 -6.68
C GLY A 122 16.80 -7.10 -7.68
N ILE A 123 18.12 -6.90 -7.49
CA ILE A 123 19.16 -7.47 -8.37
C ILE A 123 19.06 -8.99 -8.50
N PRO A 124 18.91 -9.77 -7.42
CA PRO A 124 18.68 -11.22 -7.55
C PRO A 124 17.47 -11.60 -8.39
N SER A 125 16.42 -10.75 -8.44
CA SER A 125 15.22 -11.01 -9.25
C SER A 125 15.49 -11.08 -10.75
N LEU A 126 16.63 -10.57 -11.19
CA LEU A 126 17.04 -10.65 -12.61
C LEU A 126 17.36 -12.08 -13.04
N ARG A 127 17.83 -12.90 -12.12
CA ARG A 127 18.20 -14.31 -12.36
C ARG A 127 17.22 -15.30 -11.73
N ILE A 128 16.52 -14.89 -10.69
CA ILE A 128 15.65 -15.73 -9.89
C ILE A 128 14.20 -15.35 -10.18
N LYS A 129 13.34 -16.33 -10.46
CA LYS A 129 11.93 -16.10 -10.80
C LYS A 129 10.99 -16.80 -9.82
N GLY A 130 9.78 -16.32 -9.71
CA GLY A 130 8.70 -16.96 -8.97
C GLY A 130 8.98 -17.08 -7.47
N LEU A 131 8.78 -18.28 -6.92
CA LEU A 131 8.88 -18.55 -5.49
C LEU A 131 10.28 -18.26 -4.91
N TYR A 132 11.33 -18.53 -5.66
CA TYR A 132 12.70 -18.28 -5.20
C TYR A 132 12.98 -16.79 -4.95
N LEU A 133 12.33 -15.91 -5.72
CA LEU A 133 12.41 -14.48 -5.48
C LEU A 133 11.72 -14.10 -4.17
N ALA A 134 10.56 -14.69 -3.88
CA ALA A 134 9.87 -14.49 -2.61
C ALA A 134 10.76 -14.88 -1.41
N VAL A 135 11.50 -16.01 -1.52
CA VAL A 135 12.46 -16.44 -0.51
C VAL A 135 13.63 -15.45 -0.37
N ALA A 136 14.14 -14.91 -1.48
CA ALA A 136 15.21 -13.91 -1.45
C ALA A 136 14.76 -12.61 -0.74
N THR A 137 13.54 -12.14 -1.00
CA THR A 137 12.99 -10.95 -0.32
C THR A 137 12.62 -11.26 1.14
N LEU A 138 12.27 -12.49 1.47
CA LEU A 138 12.11 -12.95 2.84
C LEU A 138 13.44 -12.92 3.62
N ALA A 139 14.53 -13.34 2.98
CA ALA A 139 15.86 -13.21 3.58
C ALA A 139 16.22 -11.75 3.83
N ALA A 140 15.83 -10.84 2.93
CA ALA A 140 15.96 -9.39 3.14
C ALA A 140 15.20 -8.91 4.38
N GLN A 141 14.00 -9.45 4.64
CA GLN A 141 13.21 -9.12 5.84
C GLN A 141 14.01 -9.47 7.12
N PHE A 142 14.48 -10.70 7.23
CA PHE A 142 15.26 -11.13 8.39
C PHE A 142 16.58 -10.38 8.55
N PHE A 143 17.23 -10.05 7.42
CA PHE A 143 18.45 -9.24 7.44
C PHE A 143 18.20 -7.84 7.99
N VAL A 144 17.12 -7.17 7.57
CA VAL A 144 16.77 -5.83 8.05
C VAL A 144 16.37 -5.87 9.53
N ASP A 145 15.58 -6.86 9.94
CA ASP A 145 15.21 -7.05 11.36
C ASP A 145 16.46 -7.22 12.23
N TRP A 146 17.41 -8.08 11.81
CA TRP A 146 18.69 -8.25 12.47
C TRP A 146 19.50 -6.96 12.48
N ALA A 147 19.58 -6.24 11.36
CA ALA A 147 20.35 -5.00 11.25
C ALA A 147 19.77 -3.90 12.16
N CYS A 148 18.46 -3.75 12.24
CA CYS A 148 17.81 -2.79 13.14
C CYS A 148 18.08 -3.09 14.62
N LEU A 149 18.19 -4.37 15.01
CA LEU A 149 18.50 -4.75 16.39
C LEU A 149 20.00 -4.64 16.72
N ARG A 150 20.89 -4.83 15.74
CA ARG A 150 22.32 -4.94 15.96
C ARG A 150 23.11 -3.66 15.69
N LEU A 151 22.64 -2.87 14.72
CA LEU A 151 23.32 -1.63 14.34
C LEU A 151 22.86 -0.48 15.24
N LYS A 152 23.62 -0.21 16.28
CA LYS A 152 23.39 0.87 17.26
C LYS A 152 23.17 2.24 16.59
N TRP A 153 23.86 2.46 15.48
CA TRP A 153 23.71 3.69 14.70
C TRP A 153 22.27 3.89 14.15
N VAL A 154 21.57 2.81 13.78
CA VAL A 154 20.21 2.86 13.23
C VAL A 154 19.19 3.23 14.30
N THR A 155 19.39 2.75 15.52
CA THR A 155 18.44 2.87 16.64
C THR A 155 18.87 3.86 17.71
N ASN A 156 19.89 4.67 17.44
CA ASN A 156 20.44 5.65 18.37
C ASN A 156 20.80 5.03 19.73
N ASP A 157 21.57 3.93 19.69
CA ASP A 157 22.04 3.15 20.86
C ASP A 157 20.94 2.49 21.73
N SER A 158 19.71 2.41 21.24
CA SER A 158 18.64 1.70 21.94
C SER A 158 18.90 0.19 21.95
N SER A 159 18.89 -0.42 23.12
CA SER A 159 19.12 -1.87 23.29
C SER A 159 17.98 -2.73 22.74
N SER A 160 16.75 -2.23 22.77
CA SER A 160 15.56 -2.89 22.23
C SER A 160 15.27 -2.54 20.77
N GLY A 161 16.05 -1.64 20.17
CA GLY A 161 15.79 -1.12 18.85
C GLY A 161 14.60 -0.15 18.78
N SER A 162 14.01 0.19 19.95
CA SER A 162 12.88 1.12 19.98
C SER A 162 13.35 2.56 19.79
N VAL A 163 12.60 3.31 19.01
CA VAL A 163 12.81 4.74 18.75
C VAL A 163 11.49 5.48 18.95
N SER A 164 11.58 6.72 19.42
CA SER A 164 10.44 7.58 19.69
C SER A 164 10.65 8.96 19.07
N VAL A 165 9.60 9.52 18.50
CA VAL A 165 9.61 10.84 17.88
C VAL A 165 8.85 11.81 18.78
N ALA A 166 9.52 12.88 19.18
CA ALA A 166 8.92 13.96 19.95
C ALA A 166 8.19 14.93 19.01
N GLY A 167 6.88 14.67 18.79
CA GLY A 167 6.01 15.56 18.00
C GLY A 167 6.30 15.58 16.49
N LEU A 168 5.26 15.81 15.72
CA LEU A 168 5.36 15.97 14.26
C LEU A 168 5.28 17.45 13.93
N ASN A 169 6.35 18.01 13.37
CA ASN A 169 6.39 19.39 12.90
C ASN A 169 6.53 19.44 11.38
N VAL A 170 5.56 20.03 10.71
CA VAL A 170 5.61 20.26 9.26
C VAL A 170 5.62 21.77 9.03
N PHE A 171 6.71 22.29 8.46
CA PHE A 171 6.92 23.73 8.23
C PHE A 171 6.68 24.61 9.47
N GLY A 172 7.05 24.12 10.66
CA GLY A 172 6.86 24.85 11.92
C GLY A 172 5.46 24.74 12.54
N LEU A 173 4.54 24.03 11.89
CA LEU A 173 3.19 23.74 12.42
C LEU A 173 3.19 22.36 13.08
N PRO A 174 2.82 22.24 14.37
CA PRO A 174 2.72 20.96 15.04
C PRO A 174 1.49 20.19 14.50
N ILE A 175 1.70 18.90 14.18
CA ILE A 175 0.64 17.97 13.76
C ILE A 175 0.33 17.03 14.92
N ASP A 176 -0.45 17.52 15.89
CA ASP A 176 -0.78 16.77 17.10
C ASP A 176 -2.19 16.19 17.09
N THR A 177 -3.12 16.88 16.42
CA THR A 177 -4.52 16.46 16.42
C THR A 177 -4.76 15.26 15.48
N PRO A 178 -5.69 14.34 15.82
CA PRO A 178 -6.03 13.20 14.96
C PRO A 178 -6.47 13.62 13.56
N VAL A 179 -7.16 14.75 13.44
CA VAL A 179 -7.62 15.31 12.17
C VAL A 179 -6.44 15.73 11.30
N GLN A 180 -5.45 16.43 11.86
CA GLN A 180 -4.25 16.84 11.13
C GLN A 180 -3.45 15.62 10.65
N LYS A 181 -3.28 14.60 11.51
CA LYS A 181 -2.60 13.34 11.16
C LYS A 181 -3.33 12.61 10.03
N TYR A 182 -4.67 12.57 10.08
CA TYR A 182 -5.50 11.98 9.03
C TYR A 182 -5.34 12.73 7.70
N LEU A 183 -5.45 14.07 7.70
CA LEU A 183 -5.31 14.88 6.50
C LEU A 183 -3.91 14.78 5.90
N PHE A 184 -2.89 14.70 6.73
CA PHE A 184 -1.50 14.48 6.29
C PHE A 184 -1.36 13.14 5.59
N ALA A 185 -1.79 12.03 6.21
CA ALA A 185 -1.75 10.70 5.59
C ALA A 185 -2.61 10.63 4.31
N LEU A 186 -3.80 11.24 4.31
CA LEU A 186 -4.69 11.28 3.15
C LEU A 186 -4.04 12.02 1.96
N THR A 187 -3.38 13.14 2.21
CA THR A 187 -2.70 13.91 1.16
C THR A 187 -1.62 13.07 0.48
N PHE A 188 -0.78 12.37 1.25
CA PHE A 188 0.23 11.47 0.68
C PHE A 188 -0.40 10.32 -0.09
N LEU A 189 -1.43 9.69 0.45
CA LEU A 189 -2.14 8.61 -0.24
C LEU A 189 -2.68 9.07 -1.59
N VAL A 190 -3.35 10.23 -1.65
CA VAL A 190 -3.94 10.76 -2.89
C VAL A 190 -2.85 11.09 -3.91
N VAL A 191 -1.78 11.77 -3.48
CA VAL A 191 -0.65 12.10 -4.36
C VAL A 191 -0.04 10.83 -4.95
N PHE A 192 0.29 9.84 -4.12
CA PHE A 192 0.90 8.59 -4.60
C PHE A 192 -0.06 7.72 -5.39
N ALA A 193 -1.35 7.72 -5.09
CA ALA A 193 -2.35 7.01 -5.89
C ALA A 193 -2.47 7.61 -7.31
N LEU A 194 -2.44 8.94 -7.44
CA LEU A 194 -2.43 9.61 -8.73
C LEU A 194 -1.13 9.37 -9.50
N LEU A 195 0.01 9.43 -8.82
CA LEU A 195 1.33 9.10 -9.41
C LEU A 195 1.37 7.64 -9.89
N ALA A 196 0.94 6.69 -9.06
CA ALA A 196 0.89 5.27 -9.42
C ALA A 196 -0.03 5.04 -10.63
N LYS A 197 -1.21 5.68 -10.65
CA LYS A 197 -2.13 5.58 -11.79
C LYS A 197 -1.53 6.13 -13.07
N ASN A 198 -0.79 7.24 -12.99
CA ASN A 198 -0.13 7.83 -14.13
C ASN A 198 1.04 6.95 -14.63
N LEU A 199 1.85 6.42 -13.72
CA LEU A 199 2.96 5.51 -14.05
C LEU A 199 2.47 4.22 -14.72
N VAL A 200 1.45 3.59 -14.18
CA VAL A 200 0.89 2.33 -14.71
C VAL A 200 0.32 2.52 -16.12
N ARG A 201 -0.25 3.67 -16.42
CA ARG A 201 -0.77 4.00 -17.77
C ARG A 201 0.33 4.41 -18.74
N GLY A 202 1.48 4.81 -18.25
CA GLY A 202 2.65 5.23 -19.03
C GLY A 202 3.36 4.09 -19.75
N ALA A 203 4.43 4.41 -20.44
CA ALA A 203 5.30 3.43 -21.11
C ALA A 203 5.87 2.41 -20.12
N ILE A 204 6.35 2.90 -18.97
CA ILE A 204 6.94 2.09 -17.90
C ILE A 204 5.95 1.04 -17.39
N GLY A 205 4.69 1.43 -17.16
CA GLY A 205 3.66 0.49 -16.68
C GLY A 205 3.31 -0.58 -17.72
N ARG A 206 3.32 -0.25 -19.00
CA ARG A 206 3.13 -1.23 -20.07
C ARG A 206 4.30 -2.22 -20.15
N GLU A 207 5.53 -1.77 -19.95
CA GLU A 207 6.69 -2.64 -19.86
C GLU A 207 6.58 -3.61 -18.67
N TRP A 208 6.14 -3.13 -17.52
CA TRP A 208 5.88 -4.00 -16.35
C TRP A 208 4.85 -5.08 -16.64
N MET A 209 3.70 -4.71 -17.24
CA MET A 209 2.65 -5.66 -17.61
C MET A 209 3.13 -6.68 -18.65
N ALA A 210 3.90 -6.27 -19.63
CA ALA A 210 4.48 -7.17 -20.62
C ALA A 210 5.42 -8.20 -19.95
N ILE A 211 6.27 -7.78 -19.01
CA ILE A 211 7.15 -8.68 -18.23
C ILE A 211 6.35 -9.63 -17.35
N ARG A 212 5.26 -9.14 -16.74
CA ARG A 212 4.36 -9.99 -15.93
C ARG A 212 3.72 -11.09 -16.75
N ASP A 213 3.21 -10.75 -17.92
CA ASP A 213 2.46 -11.68 -18.75
C ASP A 213 3.39 -12.70 -19.42
N MET A 214 4.51 -12.27 -20.01
CA MET A 214 5.50 -13.18 -20.62
C MET A 214 6.85 -12.47 -20.83
N ASP A 215 7.79 -12.65 -19.92
CA ASP A 215 9.07 -11.95 -19.93
C ASP A 215 9.95 -12.27 -21.17
N VAL A 216 9.90 -13.51 -21.66
CA VAL A 216 10.64 -13.91 -22.88
C VAL A 216 10.08 -13.23 -24.12
N ALA A 217 8.77 -13.16 -24.27
CA ALA A 217 8.14 -12.47 -25.40
C ALA A 217 8.37 -10.96 -25.33
N ALA A 218 8.34 -10.37 -24.15
CA ALA A 218 8.67 -8.97 -23.93
C ALA A 218 10.09 -8.63 -24.38
N GLU A 219 11.06 -9.51 -24.12
CA GLU A 219 12.44 -9.34 -24.55
C GLU A 219 12.58 -9.37 -26.08
N VAL A 220 11.86 -10.26 -26.76
CA VAL A 220 11.87 -10.36 -28.23
C VAL A 220 11.37 -9.08 -28.91
N ILE A 221 10.40 -8.39 -28.31
CA ILE A 221 9.89 -7.11 -28.81
C ILE A 221 10.70 -5.89 -28.36
N GLY A 222 11.87 -6.11 -27.70
CA GLY A 222 12.84 -5.08 -27.33
C GLY A 222 12.67 -4.47 -25.93
N ILE A 223 11.78 -4.99 -25.09
CA ILE A 223 11.68 -4.57 -23.69
C ILE A 223 12.85 -5.19 -22.91
N ARG A 224 13.55 -4.39 -22.13
CA ARG A 224 14.69 -4.82 -21.30
C ARG A 224 14.19 -5.34 -19.95
N PRO A 225 14.20 -6.67 -19.67
CA PRO A 225 13.64 -7.22 -18.42
C PRO A 225 14.33 -6.68 -17.18
N VAL A 226 15.66 -6.46 -17.25
CA VAL A 226 16.46 -5.90 -16.17
C VAL A 226 15.94 -4.53 -15.74
N TYR A 227 15.75 -3.64 -16.71
CA TYR A 227 15.29 -2.28 -16.45
C TYR A 227 13.87 -2.27 -15.90
N ALA A 228 12.97 -3.01 -16.54
CA ALA A 228 11.56 -3.07 -16.11
C ALA A 228 11.41 -3.64 -14.69
N LYS A 229 12.11 -4.72 -14.34
CA LYS A 229 12.07 -5.29 -12.98
C LYS A 229 12.66 -4.36 -11.93
N LEU A 230 13.84 -3.78 -12.18
CA LEU A 230 14.48 -2.87 -11.21
C LEU A 230 13.70 -1.58 -11.03
N THR A 231 13.09 -1.02 -12.06
CA THR A 231 12.22 0.16 -11.93
C THR A 231 10.95 -0.16 -11.13
N ALA A 232 10.36 -1.35 -11.28
CA ALA A 232 9.24 -1.79 -10.49
C ALA A 232 9.63 -1.93 -9.01
N PHE A 233 10.78 -2.55 -8.70
CA PHE A 233 11.32 -2.62 -7.35
C PHE A 233 11.58 -1.23 -6.76
N ALA A 234 12.21 -0.33 -7.53
CA ALA A 234 12.53 1.02 -7.09
C ALA A 234 11.26 1.82 -6.72
N VAL A 235 10.26 1.83 -7.60
CA VAL A 235 9.01 2.56 -7.36
C VAL A 235 8.21 1.93 -6.22
N SER A 236 8.11 0.61 -6.19
CA SER A 236 7.41 -0.12 -5.13
C SER A 236 8.02 0.16 -3.76
N SER A 237 9.33 -0.06 -3.61
CA SER A 237 10.04 0.13 -2.35
C SER A 237 10.04 1.60 -1.90
N PHE A 238 10.06 2.57 -2.83
CA PHE A 238 9.90 3.98 -2.51
C PHE A 238 8.55 4.26 -1.83
N ILE A 239 7.45 3.82 -2.46
CA ILE A 239 6.09 4.04 -1.93
C ILE A 239 5.90 3.31 -0.60
N VAL A 240 6.39 2.07 -0.51
CA VAL A 240 6.35 1.27 0.71
C VAL A 240 7.19 1.90 1.83
N GLY A 241 8.38 2.44 1.50
CA GLY A 241 9.23 3.17 2.43
C GLY A 241 8.53 4.42 2.99
N VAL A 242 7.90 5.21 2.12
CA VAL A 242 7.07 6.36 2.53
C VAL A 242 5.93 5.92 3.44
N ALA A 243 5.24 4.83 3.12
CA ALA A 243 4.20 4.28 3.99
C ALA A 243 4.77 3.83 5.35
N GLY A 244 5.98 3.29 5.38
CA GLY A 244 6.70 2.96 6.62
C GLY A 244 6.99 4.17 7.49
N VAL A 245 7.42 5.29 6.88
CA VAL A 245 7.60 6.56 7.61
C VAL A 245 6.28 7.04 8.20
N LEU A 246 5.22 7.07 7.40
CA LEU A 246 3.89 7.46 7.89
C LEU A 246 3.40 6.53 9.00
N TRP A 247 3.67 5.21 8.91
CA TRP A 247 3.30 4.25 9.93
C TRP A 247 4.01 4.53 11.26
N GLY A 248 5.33 4.75 11.24
CA GLY A 248 6.12 5.07 12.44
C GLY A 248 5.75 6.42 13.04
N PHE A 249 5.80 7.47 12.23
CA PHE A 249 5.68 8.87 12.72
C PHE A 249 4.24 9.31 12.98
N VAL A 250 3.30 8.98 12.09
CA VAL A 250 1.94 9.49 12.16
C VAL A 250 1.06 8.59 13.04
N TYR A 251 1.20 7.26 12.90
CA TYR A 251 0.34 6.31 13.58
C TYR A 251 0.91 5.85 14.92
N LEU A 252 2.14 5.32 14.96
CA LEU A 252 2.71 4.75 16.17
C LEU A 252 3.29 5.82 17.12
N GLY A 253 4.04 6.78 16.62
CA GLY A 253 4.79 7.77 17.41
C GLY A 253 6.04 7.22 18.10
N SER A 254 6.01 5.96 18.51
CA SER A 254 7.15 5.18 19.00
C SER A 254 7.05 3.77 18.43
N TRP A 255 8.15 3.22 17.94
CA TRP A 255 8.15 1.90 17.32
C TRP A 255 9.43 1.13 17.59
N GLU A 256 9.30 -0.17 17.45
CA GLU A 256 10.38 -1.15 17.50
C GLU A 256 10.41 -1.96 16.19
N PRO A 257 11.47 -2.72 15.89
CA PRO A 257 11.53 -3.52 14.65
C PRO A 257 10.36 -4.48 14.48
N ALA A 258 9.81 -5.02 15.58
CA ALA A 258 8.66 -5.92 15.57
C ALA A 258 7.40 -5.32 14.92
N ALA A 259 7.24 -3.98 14.91
CA ALA A 259 6.14 -3.31 14.24
C ALA A 259 6.16 -3.49 12.69
N PHE A 260 7.31 -3.87 12.14
CA PHE A 260 7.55 -4.09 10.71
C PHE A 260 7.95 -5.55 10.41
N SER A 261 7.58 -6.48 11.27
CA SER A 261 7.90 -7.90 11.17
C SER A 261 7.38 -8.55 9.88
N ILE A 262 7.73 -9.81 9.70
CA ILE A 262 7.24 -10.65 8.60
C ILE A 262 5.70 -10.71 8.55
N ASP A 263 5.03 -10.66 9.71
CA ASP A 263 3.56 -10.66 9.77
C ASP A 263 2.97 -9.45 9.03
N ARG A 264 3.64 -8.30 9.12
CA ARG A 264 3.27 -7.10 8.35
C ARG A 264 3.44 -7.32 6.85
N SER A 265 4.51 -8.01 6.44
CA SER A 265 4.72 -8.35 5.03
C SER A 265 3.62 -9.27 4.49
N PHE A 266 3.24 -10.29 5.25
CA PHE A 266 2.12 -11.17 4.88
C PHE A 266 0.79 -10.41 4.87
N GLN A 267 0.52 -9.58 5.86
CA GLN A 267 -0.70 -8.78 5.91
C GLN A 267 -0.85 -7.91 4.66
N LEU A 268 0.22 -7.24 4.22
CA LEU A 268 0.21 -6.43 3.00
C LEU A 268 0.03 -7.28 1.74
N LEU A 269 0.65 -8.45 1.68
CA LEU A 269 0.45 -9.38 0.57
C LEU A 269 -1.01 -9.85 0.49
N PHE A 270 -1.63 -10.16 1.64
CA PHE A 270 -3.04 -10.54 1.71
C PHE A 270 -3.96 -9.41 1.25
N MET A 271 -3.67 -8.16 1.64
CA MET A 271 -4.40 -6.98 1.14
C MET A 271 -4.39 -6.92 -0.38
N VAL A 272 -3.25 -7.18 -1.00
CA VAL A 272 -3.11 -7.10 -2.46
C VAL A 272 -3.80 -8.28 -3.16
N ILE A 273 -3.69 -9.49 -2.61
CA ILE A 273 -4.33 -10.70 -3.18
C ILE A 273 -5.86 -10.60 -3.07
N ILE A 274 -6.38 -10.34 -1.88
CA ILE A 274 -7.84 -10.23 -1.63
C ILE A 274 -8.42 -9.03 -2.39
N GLY A 275 -7.70 -7.92 -2.39
CA GLY A 275 -8.13 -6.71 -3.08
C GLY A 275 -8.16 -6.83 -4.60
N GLY A 276 -7.20 -7.53 -5.16
CA GLY A 276 -7.05 -7.79 -6.60
C GLY A 276 -5.73 -7.31 -7.16
N LEU A 277 -4.95 -8.27 -7.65
CA LEU A 277 -3.65 -8.06 -8.27
C LEU A 277 -3.76 -7.19 -9.53
N GLY A 278 -2.89 -6.20 -9.66
CA GLY A 278 -2.87 -5.31 -10.83
C GLY A 278 -4.04 -4.31 -10.87
N SER A 279 -4.68 -4.04 -9.73
CA SER A 279 -5.74 -3.04 -9.61
C SER A 279 -5.43 -2.03 -8.52
N ILE A 280 -5.35 -0.73 -8.87
CA ILE A 280 -5.16 0.34 -7.90
C ILE A 280 -6.32 0.38 -6.89
N MET A 281 -7.56 0.25 -7.38
CA MET A 281 -8.74 0.20 -6.49
C MET A 281 -8.73 -1.05 -5.59
N GLY A 282 -8.19 -2.16 -6.10
CA GLY A 282 -8.00 -3.38 -5.33
C GLY A 282 -7.16 -3.15 -4.07
N SER A 283 -6.09 -2.37 -4.15
CA SER A 283 -5.27 -2.05 -2.98
C SER A 283 -6.06 -1.38 -1.86
N PHE A 284 -7.01 -0.49 -2.21
CA PHE A 284 -7.89 0.15 -1.23
C PHE A 284 -8.92 -0.82 -0.65
N PHE A 285 -9.55 -1.66 -1.49
CA PHE A 285 -10.53 -2.64 -1.02
C PHE A 285 -9.89 -3.69 -0.11
N GLY A 286 -8.71 -4.19 -0.49
CA GLY A 286 -7.97 -5.14 0.34
C GLY A 286 -7.54 -4.54 1.68
N ALA A 287 -7.03 -3.32 1.68
CA ALA A 287 -6.67 -2.62 2.91
C ALA A 287 -7.89 -2.36 3.80
N ALA A 288 -9.02 -1.91 3.23
CA ALA A 288 -10.27 -1.72 3.96
C ALA A 288 -10.73 -3.04 4.59
N PHE A 289 -10.72 -4.12 3.82
CA PHE A 289 -11.12 -5.44 4.27
C PHE A 289 -10.28 -5.92 5.46
N ILE A 290 -8.95 -5.87 5.33
CA ILE A 290 -8.02 -6.34 6.37
C ILE A 290 -8.07 -5.48 7.64
N VAL A 291 -8.25 -4.16 7.51
CA VAL A 291 -8.36 -3.26 8.68
C VAL A 291 -9.69 -3.40 9.39
N LEU A 292 -10.78 -3.63 8.63
CA LEU A 292 -12.12 -3.76 9.23
C LEU A 292 -12.41 -5.15 9.79
N LEU A 293 -11.75 -6.19 9.28
CA LEU A 293 -12.02 -7.57 9.69
C LEU A 293 -11.82 -7.82 11.21
N PRO A 294 -10.71 -7.41 11.85
CA PRO A 294 -10.54 -7.57 13.30
C PRO A 294 -11.63 -6.86 14.09
N LEU A 295 -12.05 -5.67 13.66
CA LEU A 295 -13.13 -4.92 14.31
C LEU A 295 -14.46 -5.67 14.21
N PHE A 296 -14.74 -6.24 13.06
CA PHE A 296 -15.92 -7.04 12.83
C PHE A 296 -15.91 -8.31 13.69
N LEU A 297 -14.78 -9.03 13.72
CA LEU A 297 -14.63 -10.25 14.52
C LEU A 297 -14.73 -10.02 16.02
N ASN A 298 -14.31 -8.85 16.51
CA ASN A 298 -14.45 -8.50 17.93
C ASN A 298 -15.86 -8.00 18.30
N ARG A 299 -16.57 -7.34 17.37
CA ARG A 299 -17.89 -6.76 17.63
C ARG A 299 -19.03 -7.77 17.47
N VAL A 300 -19.00 -8.64 16.48
CA VAL A 300 -20.08 -9.56 16.16
C VAL A 300 -20.35 -10.58 17.28
N PRO A 301 -19.34 -11.25 17.87
CA PRO A 301 -19.58 -12.16 18.99
C PRO A 301 -20.19 -11.46 20.21
N THR A 302 -19.73 -10.25 20.50
CA THR A 302 -20.25 -9.44 21.62
C THR A 302 -21.73 -9.08 21.41
N LEU A 303 -22.13 -8.76 20.18
CA LEU A 303 -23.53 -8.50 19.83
C LEU A 303 -24.41 -9.74 19.89
N LEU A 304 -23.84 -10.92 19.62
CA LEU A 304 -24.53 -12.21 19.68
C LEU A 304 -24.53 -12.82 21.10
N GLY A 305 -23.92 -12.14 22.08
CA GLY A 305 -23.83 -12.63 23.46
C GLY A 305 -22.89 -13.83 23.65
N ILE A 306 -21.99 -14.09 22.70
CA ILE A 306 -21.02 -15.19 22.77
C ILE A 306 -19.70 -14.62 23.33
N PRO A 307 -19.31 -14.98 24.59
CA PRO A 307 -18.04 -14.51 25.14
C PRO A 307 -16.87 -15.21 24.43
N ILE A 308 -16.19 -14.51 23.52
CA ILE A 308 -14.95 -14.99 22.92
C ILE A 308 -13.78 -14.29 23.60
N SER A 309 -12.77 -15.04 24.04
CA SER A 309 -11.55 -14.47 24.59
C SER A 309 -10.74 -13.73 23.50
N VAL A 310 -9.99 -12.71 23.89
CA VAL A 310 -9.15 -11.91 22.94
C VAL A 310 -8.17 -12.81 22.18
N SER A 311 -7.61 -13.82 22.86
CA SER A 311 -6.71 -14.81 22.23
C SER A 311 -7.44 -15.67 21.19
N ALA A 312 -8.67 -16.11 21.48
CA ALA A 312 -9.46 -16.89 20.52
C ALA A 312 -9.85 -16.02 19.30
N ALA A 313 -10.15 -14.74 19.49
CA ALA A 313 -10.43 -13.81 18.40
C ALA A 313 -9.22 -13.64 17.48
N SER A 314 -7.99 -13.53 18.03
CA SER A 314 -6.77 -13.44 17.23
C SER A 314 -6.50 -14.72 16.44
N HIS A 315 -6.71 -15.90 17.03
CA HIS A 315 -6.55 -17.16 16.30
C HIS A 315 -7.60 -17.32 15.19
N LEU A 316 -8.85 -16.92 15.43
CA LEU A 316 -9.90 -16.89 14.40
C LEU A 316 -9.54 -15.94 13.25
N GLU A 317 -8.93 -14.79 13.55
CA GLU A 317 -8.46 -13.84 12.53
C GLU A 317 -7.48 -14.51 11.55
N PHE A 318 -6.46 -15.22 12.05
CA PHE A 318 -5.50 -15.94 11.20
C PHE A 318 -6.16 -17.05 10.37
N ILE A 319 -7.08 -17.82 10.97
CA ILE A 319 -7.82 -18.88 10.26
C ILE A 319 -8.67 -18.27 9.14
N ILE A 320 -9.36 -17.17 9.42
CA ILE A 320 -10.20 -16.49 8.43
C ILE A 320 -9.35 -15.90 7.32
N PHE A 321 -8.23 -15.26 7.63
CA PHE A 321 -7.31 -14.76 6.60
C PHE A 321 -6.81 -15.90 5.70
N GLY A 322 -6.32 -16.98 6.28
CA GLY A 322 -5.86 -18.14 5.50
C GLY A 322 -6.96 -18.74 4.61
N SER A 323 -8.15 -18.93 5.17
CA SER A 323 -9.30 -19.48 4.44
C SER A 323 -9.76 -18.55 3.31
N LEU A 324 -9.78 -17.24 3.54
CA LEU A 324 -10.15 -16.26 2.52
C LEU A 324 -9.13 -16.18 1.39
N ILE A 325 -7.85 -16.30 1.70
CA ILE A 325 -6.82 -16.31 0.66
C ILE A 325 -7.04 -17.53 -0.26
N VAL A 326 -7.21 -18.71 0.32
CA VAL A 326 -7.49 -19.94 -0.45
C VAL A 326 -8.77 -19.77 -1.27
N PHE A 327 -9.81 -19.24 -0.65
CA PHE A 327 -11.08 -18.96 -1.34
C PHE A 327 -10.91 -18.00 -2.52
N PHE A 328 -10.26 -16.86 -2.33
CA PHE A 328 -10.06 -15.89 -3.42
C PHE A 328 -9.16 -16.42 -4.52
N LEU A 329 -8.10 -17.16 -4.19
CA LEU A 329 -7.22 -17.76 -5.21
C LEU A 329 -7.93 -18.80 -6.08
N ILE A 330 -8.91 -19.54 -5.52
CA ILE A 330 -9.65 -20.60 -6.25
C ILE A 330 -10.86 -20.02 -6.99
N VAL A 331 -11.68 -19.19 -6.31
CA VAL A 331 -13.00 -18.76 -6.82
C VAL A 331 -12.90 -17.47 -7.61
N GLU A 332 -12.12 -16.50 -7.14
CA GLU A 332 -12.05 -15.15 -7.75
C GLU A 332 -10.60 -14.63 -7.76
N PRO A 333 -9.74 -15.16 -8.65
CA PRO A 333 -8.31 -14.81 -8.67
C PRO A 333 -8.03 -13.33 -8.94
N HIS A 334 -9.02 -12.57 -9.41
CA HIS A 334 -8.93 -11.13 -9.62
C HIS A 334 -9.39 -10.30 -8.40
N GLY A 335 -9.81 -10.95 -7.32
CA GLY A 335 -10.15 -10.32 -6.04
C GLY A 335 -11.38 -9.39 -6.06
N LEU A 336 -11.53 -8.60 -4.99
CA LEU A 336 -12.65 -7.66 -4.80
C LEU A 336 -12.75 -6.61 -5.92
N ALA A 337 -11.65 -6.26 -6.56
CA ALA A 337 -11.66 -5.30 -7.66
C ALA A 337 -12.50 -5.77 -8.85
N ARG A 338 -12.51 -7.07 -9.14
CA ARG A 338 -13.34 -7.62 -10.22
C ARG A 338 -14.82 -7.62 -9.83
N LEU A 339 -15.14 -7.97 -8.59
CA LEU A 339 -16.52 -7.87 -8.11
C LEU A 339 -17.06 -6.45 -8.26
N TRP A 340 -16.23 -5.44 -7.98
CA TRP A 340 -16.58 -4.04 -8.20
C TRP A 340 -16.78 -3.72 -9.68
N SER A 341 -15.90 -4.18 -10.59
CA SER A 341 -16.03 -3.95 -12.02
C SER A 341 -17.29 -4.60 -12.58
N THR A 342 -17.57 -5.85 -12.17
CA THR A 342 -18.81 -6.57 -12.55
C THR A 342 -20.05 -5.87 -12.01
N GLY A 343 -20.01 -5.35 -10.78
CA GLY A 343 -21.08 -4.53 -10.20
C GLY A 343 -21.35 -3.26 -11.01
N LYS A 344 -20.29 -2.53 -11.39
CA LYS A 344 -20.40 -1.35 -12.28
C LYS A 344 -21.00 -1.72 -13.64
N GLU A 345 -20.59 -2.83 -14.21
CA GLU A 345 -21.08 -3.31 -15.50
C GLU A 345 -22.59 -3.65 -15.45
N LYS A 346 -23.02 -4.36 -14.41
CA LYS A 346 -24.45 -4.65 -14.18
C LYS A 346 -25.28 -3.39 -13.96
N LEU A 347 -24.78 -2.44 -13.18
CA LEU A 347 -25.45 -1.13 -12.99
C LEU A 347 -25.55 -0.32 -14.28
N ARG A 348 -24.57 -0.47 -15.17
CA ARG A 348 -24.55 0.17 -16.48
C ARG A 348 -25.64 -0.40 -17.41
N LEU A 349 -25.86 -1.70 -17.36
CA LEU A 349 -26.89 -2.39 -18.18
C LEU A 349 -28.30 -2.22 -17.63
N TRP A 350 -28.45 -1.85 -16.34
CA TRP A 350 -29.77 -1.62 -15.73
C TRP A 350 -30.47 -0.40 -16.37
N PRO A 351 -31.78 -0.43 -16.73
CA PRO A 351 -32.79 -1.46 -16.45
C PRO A 351 -32.98 -2.50 -17.55
N PHE A 352 -32.15 -2.54 -18.56
CA PHE A 352 -32.26 -3.46 -19.69
C PHE A 352 -31.12 -4.48 -19.68
N PRO A 353 -31.25 -5.59 -18.94
CA PRO A 353 -30.28 -6.69 -19.04
C PRO A 353 -30.40 -7.37 -20.39
N HIS A 354 -29.34 -7.41 -21.14
CA HIS A 354 -29.20 -8.22 -22.34
C HIS A 354 -28.47 -9.50 -22.00
#